data_3f53b6a67223e6daa1f98e378d684abd
#
_entry.id   3f53b6a67223e6daa1f98e378d684abd
#
_cell.length_a   1.000
_cell.length_b   1.000
_cell.length_c   1.000
_cell.angle_alpha   90.00
_cell.angle_beta   90.00
_cell.angle_gamma   90.00
#
_symmetry.space_group_name_H-M   'P 1'
#
loop_
_entity.id
_entity.type
_entity.pdbx_description
1 polymer ?
#
loop_
_entity_poly.entity_id
_entity_poly.type
_entity_poly.pdbx_seq_one_letter_code
_entity_poly.pdbx_strand_id
1 'polypeptide(L)'
;SGVDVLFHAYLLRAERDCVRILSVTIMCKGGEMTFEADYFIDATGDADLTACAGAPYRIGREDDNLCQPMTLCFRMSGVDVDLAFKNTEKINALYRKFREDGKIKNPREDVLKFKYVADGVLHLNSTRIVKRSPFDLYDLSFAEREARRQMFELYTFLKENCEGFENSTLLSSAP
;
A
#
# COMPACT_ATOMS: atom_id res chain seq x y z
N SER A 1 18.31 -3.94 24.06
CA SER A 1 18.37 -5.04 23.09
C SER A 1 19.69 -5.05 22.31
N GLY A 2 20.52 -4.03 22.37
CA GLY A 2 21.80 -3.96 21.65
C GLY A 2 21.67 -3.76 20.12
N VAL A 3 20.52 -3.27 19.67
CA VAL A 3 20.27 -2.92 18.28
C VAL A 3 20.08 -1.42 18.16
N ASP A 4 20.84 -0.79 17.28
CA ASP A 4 20.65 0.60 16.91
C ASP A 4 19.62 0.68 15.77
N VAL A 5 18.59 1.53 15.93
CA VAL A 5 17.53 1.73 14.94
C VAL A 5 17.62 3.14 14.39
N LEU A 6 17.78 3.26 13.07
CA LEU A 6 17.83 4.52 12.36
C LEU A 6 16.56 4.71 11.52
N PHE A 7 15.79 5.75 11.82
CA PHE A 7 14.60 6.13 11.07
C PHE A 7 14.92 7.19 10.01
N HIS A 8 14.03 7.34 9.03
CA HIS A 8 14.16 8.33 7.93
C HIS A 8 15.47 8.18 7.15
N ALA A 9 15.84 6.94 6.89
CA ALA A 9 17.01 6.57 6.13
C ALA A 9 16.60 5.87 4.83
N TYR A 10 17.06 6.41 3.70
CA TYR A 10 16.81 5.83 2.38
C TYR A 10 18.12 5.30 1.81
N LEU A 11 18.12 4.05 1.34
CA LEU A 11 19.25 3.48 0.65
C LEU A 11 19.49 4.23 -0.68
N LEU A 12 20.71 4.70 -0.90
CA LEU A 12 21.10 5.36 -2.16
C LEU A 12 21.93 4.46 -3.04
N ARG A 13 22.92 3.78 -2.47
CA ARG A 13 23.85 2.94 -3.21
C ARG A 13 24.54 1.93 -2.30
N ALA A 14 25.05 0.89 -2.88
CA ALA A 14 25.92 -0.09 -2.23
C ALA A 14 27.23 -0.21 -3.02
N GLU A 15 28.35 -0.26 -2.30
CA GLU A 15 29.63 -0.58 -2.88
C GLU A 15 29.95 -2.05 -2.67
N ARG A 16 30.48 -2.69 -3.70
CA ARG A 16 30.86 -4.10 -3.65
C ARG A 16 32.19 -4.36 -4.37
N ASP A 17 32.92 -5.34 -3.91
CA ASP A 17 33.82 -6.11 -4.78
C ASP A 17 33.05 -7.31 -5.35
N CYS A 18 33.63 -8.09 -6.22
CA CYS A 18 33.00 -9.14 -7.04
C CYS A 18 31.72 -9.77 -6.44
N VAL A 19 31.74 -10.17 -5.18
CA VAL A 19 30.64 -10.96 -4.55
C VAL A 19 30.22 -10.46 -3.16
N ARG A 20 30.93 -9.50 -2.58
CA ARG A 20 30.70 -9.01 -1.23
C ARG A 20 30.32 -7.53 -1.26
N ILE A 21 29.24 -7.17 -0.55
CA ILE A 21 28.93 -5.76 -0.27
C ILE A 21 29.93 -5.28 0.79
N LEU A 22 30.59 -4.17 0.52
CA LEU A 22 31.58 -3.55 1.40
C LEU A 22 30.93 -2.49 2.25
N SER A 23 30.09 -1.66 1.65
CA SER A 23 29.40 -0.58 2.34
C SER A 23 28.03 -0.27 1.70
N VAL A 24 27.19 0.40 2.48
CA VAL A 24 25.95 1.01 2.00
C VAL A 24 25.96 2.49 2.32
N THR A 25 25.48 3.31 1.38
CA THR A 25 25.27 4.73 1.61
C THR A 25 23.77 5.01 1.65
N ILE A 26 23.35 5.68 2.69
CA ILE A 26 21.98 6.13 2.89
C ILE A 26 21.88 7.65 2.77
N MET A 27 20.70 8.13 2.35
CA MET A 27 20.31 9.53 2.49
C MET A 27 19.49 9.70 3.75
N CYS A 28 19.83 10.67 4.55
CA CYS A 28 19.04 11.13 5.69
C CYS A 28 18.93 12.66 5.67
N LYS A 29 18.18 13.25 6.60
CA LYS A 29 17.99 14.70 6.65
C LYS A 29 19.32 15.48 6.82
N GLY A 30 20.34 14.85 7.41
CA GLY A 30 21.68 15.44 7.59
C GLY A 30 22.61 15.29 6.37
N GLY A 31 22.16 14.64 5.30
CA GLY A 31 22.96 14.32 4.13
C GLY A 31 23.26 12.83 4.00
N GLU A 32 24.26 12.50 3.23
CA GLU A 32 24.67 11.11 3.00
C GLU A 32 25.50 10.58 4.19
N MET A 33 25.26 9.33 4.54
CA MET A 33 26.02 8.59 5.52
C MET A 33 26.36 7.20 4.99
N THR A 34 27.59 6.73 5.21
CA THR A 34 28.05 5.43 4.77
C THR A 34 28.27 4.51 5.97
N PHE A 35 27.84 3.26 5.84
CA PHE A 35 27.99 2.20 6.83
C PHE A 35 28.72 1.02 6.26
N GLU A 36 29.64 0.46 7.02
CA GLU A 36 30.36 -0.77 6.72
C GLU A 36 29.90 -1.87 7.70
N ALA A 37 29.81 -3.09 7.23
CA ALA A 37 29.47 -4.25 8.04
C ALA A 37 30.05 -5.54 7.41
N ASP A 38 30.11 -6.58 8.23
CA ASP A 38 30.50 -7.91 7.75
C ASP A 38 29.36 -8.58 6.99
N TYR A 39 28.12 -8.30 7.34
CA TYR A 39 26.91 -8.86 6.75
C TYR A 39 25.86 -7.77 6.53
N PHE A 40 25.17 -7.86 5.40
CA PHE A 40 24.04 -7.01 5.05
C PHE A 40 22.81 -7.87 4.80
N ILE A 41 21.68 -7.48 5.36
CA ILE A 41 20.39 -8.15 5.16
C ILE A 41 19.47 -7.17 4.44
N ASP A 42 19.03 -7.54 3.25
CA ASP A 42 18.02 -6.80 2.51
C ASP A 42 16.63 -7.16 3.03
N ALA A 43 16.04 -6.26 3.79
CA ALA A 43 14.67 -6.33 4.26
C ALA A 43 13.84 -5.14 3.74
N THR A 44 14.28 -4.50 2.67
CA THR A 44 13.51 -3.48 1.95
C THR A 44 12.33 -4.15 1.24
N GLY A 45 11.22 -3.46 1.10
CA GLY A 45 10.02 -4.05 0.48
C GLY A 45 10.22 -4.47 -0.97
N ASP A 46 11.13 -3.79 -1.68
CA ASP A 46 11.32 -3.93 -3.13
C ASP A 46 12.74 -4.43 -3.50
N ALA A 47 13.47 -5.03 -2.57
CA ALA A 47 14.84 -5.53 -2.77
C ALA A 47 15.83 -4.43 -3.23
N ASP A 48 15.75 -3.25 -2.62
CA ASP A 48 16.54 -2.08 -2.99
C ASP A 48 18.04 -2.33 -2.85
N LEU A 49 18.47 -2.98 -1.76
CA LEU A 49 19.87 -3.32 -1.57
C LEU A 49 20.36 -4.34 -2.61
N THR A 50 19.54 -5.34 -2.92
CA THR A 50 19.83 -6.35 -3.95
C THR A 50 20.06 -5.68 -5.30
N ALA A 51 19.17 -4.75 -5.67
CA ALA A 51 19.28 -3.99 -6.91
C ALA A 51 20.49 -3.06 -6.92
N CYS A 52 20.71 -2.29 -5.85
CA CYS A 52 21.88 -1.40 -5.72
C CYS A 52 23.20 -2.16 -5.76
N ALA A 53 23.25 -3.34 -5.16
CA ALA A 53 24.43 -4.21 -5.20
C ALA A 53 24.61 -4.92 -6.57
N GLY A 54 23.70 -4.77 -7.53
CA GLY A 54 23.76 -5.40 -8.84
C GLY A 54 23.68 -6.93 -8.78
N ALA A 55 23.01 -7.47 -7.74
CA ALA A 55 22.69 -8.90 -7.69
C ALA A 55 21.54 -9.21 -8.66
N PRO A 56 21.42 -10.45 -9.15
CA PRO A 56 20.34 -10.82 -10.06
C PRO A 56 18.97 -10.68 -9.37
N TYR A 57 18.03 -10.06 -10.03
CA TYR A 57 16.64 -9.96 -9.60
C TYR A 57 15.69 -9.93 -10.81
N ARG A 58 14.41 -10.06 -10.56
CA ARG A 58 13.37 -9.95 -11.59
C ARG A 58 12.26 -9.04 -11.11
N ILE A 59 11.72 -8.25 -12.04
CA ILE A 59 10.57 -7.36 -11.80
C ILE A 59 9.33 -8.02 -12.40
N GLY A 60 8.28 -8.10 -11.61
CA GLY A 60 6.96 -8.54 -12.06
C GLY A 60 6.85 -10.02 -12.42
N ARG A 61 5.76 -10.37 -13.10
CA ARG A 61 5.47 -11.72 -13.58
C ARG A 61 6.25 -12.06 -14.84
N GLU A 62 6.42 -13.36 -15.11
CA GLU A 62 7.14 -13.84 -16.30
C GLU A 62 6.48 -13.43 -17.60
N ASP A 63 5.15 -13.46 -17.64
CA ASP A 63 4.39 -13.29 -18.87
C ASP A 63 4.34 -11.85 -19.38
N ASP A 64 4.30 -10.86 -18.49
CA ASP A 64 4.02 -9.47 -18.86
C ASP A 64 4.82 -8.43 -18.06
N ASN A 65 5.69 -8.86 -17.15
CA ASN A 65 6.49 -8.04 -16.24
C ASN A 65 5.63 -7.09 -15.35
N LEU A 66 4.34 -7.36 -15.21
CA LEU A 66 3.50 -6.57 -14.33
C LEU A 66 3.71 -6.94 -12.87
N CYS A 67 3.93 -5.92 -12.05
CA CYS A 67 3.97 -6.03 -10.61
C CYS A 67 2.57 -6.22 -10.02
N GLN A 68 2.50 -6.58 -8.75
CA GLN A 68 1.23 -6.63 -8.04
C GLN A 68 0.55 -5.26 -8.07
N PRO A 69 -0.79 -5.21 -8.14
CA PRO A 69 -1.52 -3.96 -8.02
C PRO A 69 -1.19 -3.24 -6.72
N MET A 70 -0.94 -1.93 -6.82
CA MET A 70 -0.77 -1.09 -5.65
C MET A 70 -2.11 -0.82 -4.99
N THR A 71 -2.12 -0.60 -3.68
CA THR A 71 -3.32 -0.27 -2.91
C THR A 71 -3.02 0.77 -1.84
N LEU A 72 -3.98 1.65 -1.60
CA LEU A 72 -4.02 2.56 -0.46
C LEU A 72 -5.02 2.01 0.54
N CYS A 73 -4.53 1.51 1.66
CA CYS A 73 -5.39 1.13 2.77
C CYS A 73 -5.89 2.38 3.51
N PHE A 74 -7.10 2.32 4.04
CA PHE A 74 -7.65 3.42 4.84
C PHE A 74 -8.54 2.90 5.96
N ARG A 75 -8.86 3.77 6.91
CA ARG A 75 -9.69 3.46 8.04
C ARG A 75 -10.90 4.37 8.12
N MET A 76 -12.01 3.80 8.50
CA MET A 76 -13.26 4.51 8.82
C MET A 76 -13.61 4.27 10.28
N SER A 77 -14.00 5.32 11.00
CA SER A 77 -14.52 5.26 12.36
C SER A 77 -16.03 5.53 12.39
N GLY A 78 -16.69 5.27 13.51
CA GLY A 78 -18.13 5.45 13.67
C GLY A 78 -18.95 4.43 12.88
N VAL A 79 -18.38 3.25 12.61
CA VAL A 79 -19.02 2.14 11.89
C VAL A 79 -19.63 1.17 12.90
N ASP A 80 -20.87 0.72 12.64
CA ASP A 80 -21.39 -0.49 13.26
C ASP A 80 -20.72 -1.70 12.62
N VAL A 81 -19.63 -2.16 13.25
CA VAL A 81 -18.73 -3.19 12.69
C VAL A 81 -19.48 -4.52 12.54
N ASP A 82 -20.30 -4.90 13.51
CA ASP A 82 -20.99 -6.19 13.46
C ASP A 82 -22.07 -6.20 12.37
N LEU A 83 -22.81 -5.10 12.22
CA LEU A 83 -23.77 -4.93 11.13
C LEU A 83 -23.07 -4.90 9.76
N ALA A 84 -21.96 -4.21 9.64
CA ALA A 84 -21.15 -4.18 8.41
C ALA A 84 -20.65 -5.57 7.99
N PHE A 85 -20.25 -6.43 8.95
CA PHE A 85 -19.87 -7.81 8.65
C PHE A 85 -21.06 -8.71 8.34
N LYS A 86 -22.16 -8.56 9.09
CA LYS A 86 -23.41 -9.28 8.82
C LYS A 86 -23.93 -9.03 7.40
N ASN A 87 -23.78 -7.81 6.91
CA ASN A 87 -24.28 -7.37 5.60
C ASN A 87 -23.22 -7.49 4.49
N THR A 88 -22.15 -8.25 4.66
CA THR A 88 -21.04 -8.32 3.67
C THR A 88 -21.53 -8.63 2.27
N GLU A 89 -22.37 -9.65 2.08
CA GLU A 89 -22.88 -10.05 0.76
C GLU A 89 -23.78 -8.96 0.14
N LYS A 90 -24.63 -8.32 0.96
CA LYS A 90 -25.49 -7.23 0.53
C LYS A 90 -24.68 -6.01 0.05
N ILE A 91 -23.62 -5.66 0.81
CA ILE A 91 -22.70 -4.57 0.47
C ILE A 91 -21.99 -4.88 -0.84
N ASN A 92 -21.43 -6.08 -1.00
CA ASN A 92 -20.73 -6.48 -2.22
C ASN A 92 -21.64 -6.56 -3.44
N ALA A 93 -22.85 -7.07 -3.28
CA ALA A 93 -23.84 -7.10 -4.37
C ALA A 93 -24.20 -5.66 -4.83
N LEU A 94 -24.42 -4.75 -3.89
CA LEU A 94 -24.70 -3.35 -4.20
C LEU A 94 -23.49 -2.65 -4.84
N TYR A 95 -22.29 -2.93 -4.34
CA TYR A 95 -21.04 -2.40 -4.89
C TYR A 95 -20.84 -2.83 -6.36
N ARG A 96 -21.03 -4.12 -6.66
CA ARG A 96 -20.94 -4.64 -8.04
C ARG A 96 -21.95 -3.96 -8.96
N LYS A 97 -23.21 -3.77 -8.51
CA LYS A 97 -24.23 -3.05 -9.26
C LYS A 97 -23.80 -1.60 -9.55
N PHE A 98 -23.25 -0.87 -8.56
CA PHE A 98 -22.75 0.49 -8.77
C PHE A 98 -21.59 0.55 -9.77
N ARG A 99 -20.75 -0.50 -9.82
CA ARG A 99 -19.70 -0.63 -10.83
C ARG A 99 -20.28 -0.88 -12.23
N GLU A 100 -21.23 -1.78 -12.36
CA GLU A 100 -21.93 -2.08 -13.61
C GLU A 100 -22.63 -0.83 -14.16
N ASP A 101 -23.25 -0.04 -13.30
CA ASP A 101 -23.88 1.24 -13.62
C ASP A 101 -22.86 2.37 -13.93
N GLY A 102 -21.55 2.11 -13.81
CA GLY A 102 -20.48 3.09 -14.05
C GLY A 102 -20.35 4.18 -12.97
N LYS A 103 -21.04 4.04 -11.84
CA LYS A 103 -20.99 4.97 -10.71
C LYS A 103 -19.73 4.81 -9.86
N ILE A 104 -19.16 3.60 -9.83
CA ILE A 104 -17.89 3.28 -9.19
C ILE A 104 -16.89 2.88 -10.27
N LYS A 105 -15.74 3.53 -10.29
CA LYS A 105 -14.66 3.30 -11.27
C LYS A 105 -13.52 2.47 -10.71
N ASN A 106 -13.50 2.20 -9.41
CA ASN A 106 -12.51 1.35 -8.78
C ASN A 106 -12.56 -0.06 -9.41
N PRO A 107 -11.44 -0.60 -9.90
CA PRO A 107 -11.41 -1.91 -10.56
C PRO A 107 -11.50 -3.11 -9.60
N ARG A 108 -11.49 -2.88 -8.28
CA ARG A 108 -11.66 -3.93 -7.27
C ARG A 108 -13.03 -4.59 -7.40
N GLU A 109 -13.08 -5.91 -7.26
CA GLU A 109 -14.32 -6.69 -7.46
C GLU A 109 -15.28 -6.54 -6.28
N ASP A 110 -14.75 -6.53 -5.06
CA ASP A 110 -15.51 -6.49 -3.81
C ASP A 110 -14.88 -5.54 -2.79
N VAL A 111 -15.66 -5.17 -1.78
CA VAL A 111 -15.19 -4.38 -0.64
C VAL A 111 -14.49 -5.30 0.36
N LEU A 112 -13.19 -5.19 0.47
CA LEU A 112 -12.39 -5.87 1.49
C LEU A 112 -12.27 -5.01 2.74
N LYS A 113 -12.81 -5.53 3.84
CA LYS A 113 -12.82 -4.86 5.14
C LYS A 113 -12.37 -5.81 6.24
N PHE A 114 -11.71 -5.26 7.23
CA PHE A 114 -11.13 -5.98 8.36
C PHE A 114 -11.48 -5.27 9.67
N LYS A 115 -11.74 -6.04 10.72
CA LYS A 115 -11.89 -5.47 12.07
C LYS A 115 -10.57 -4.85 12.49
N TYR A 116 -10.65 -3.67 13.10
CA TYR A 116 -9.50 -3.02 13.69
C TYR A 116 -9.49 -3.24 15.20
N VAL A 117 -8.38 -2.94 15.87
CA VAL A 117 -8.24 -3.12 17.33
C VAL A 117 -9.10 -2.15 18.15
N ALA A 118 -9.50 -1.03 17.56
CA ALA A 118 -10.39 -0.06 18.20
C ALA A 118 -11.84 -0.31 17.79
N ASP A 119 -12.75 -0.23 18.75
CA ASP A 119 -14.18 -0.41 18.51
C ASP A 119 -14.72 0.66 17.54
N GLY A 120 -15.65 0.26 16.69
CA GLY A 120 -16.26 1.13 15.70
C GLY A 120 -15.33 1.54 14.56
N VAL A 121 -14.15 0.90 14.44
CA VAL A 121 -13.19 1.18 13.37
C VAL A 121 -13.05 -0.01 12.42
N LEU A 122 -13.16 0.26 11.12
CA LEU A 122 -12.83 -0.69 10.05
C LEU A 122 -11.57 -0.26 9.31
N HIS A 123 -10.75 -1.25 9.00
CA HIS A 123 -9.64 -1.13 8.05
C HIS A 123 -10.09 -1.66 6.68
N LEU A 124 -9.92 -0.86 5.65
CA LEU A 124 -10.29 -1.19 4.28
C LEU A 124 -9.05 -1.32 3.41
N ASN A 125 -8.96 -2.44 2.68
CA ASN A 125 -7.97 -2.71 1.66
C ASN A 125 -8.69 -2.91 0.32
N SER A 126 -9.34 -1.85 -0.16
CA SER A 126 -10.30 -1.96 -1.25
C SER A 126 -10.03 -1.04 -2.44
N THR A 127 -8.97 -0.24 -2.42
CA THR A 127 -8.48 0.45 -3.61
C THR A 127 -7.63 -0.49 -4.45
N ARG A 128 -7.46 -0.20 -5.75
CA ARG A 128 -6.63 -1.03 -6.63
C ARG A 128 -6.11 -0.22 -7.81
N ILE A 129 -4.80 -0.10 -7.89
CA ILE A 129 -4.11 0.55 -9.01
C ILE A 129 -3.40 -0.53 -9.81
N VAL A 130 -3.78 -0.67 -11.07
CA VAL A 130 -3.29 -1.73 -11.96
C VAL A 130 -2.45 -1.16 -13.09
N LYS A 131 -1.54 -1.99 -13.64
CA LYS A 131 -0.74 -1.67 -14.83
C LYS A 131 0.10 -0.40 -14.66
N ARG A 132 0.66 -0.21 -13.47
CA ARG A 132 1.58 0.87 -13.12
C ARG A 132 2.82 0.29 -12.47
N SER A 133 3.96 0.91 -12.74
CA SER A 133 5.23 0.53 -12.15
C SER A 133 5.38 1.10 -10.74
N PRO A 134 5.72 0.30 -9.73
CA PRO A 134 6.05 0.82 -8.40
C PRO A 134 7.44 1.47 -8.34
N PHE A 135 8.22 1.41 -9.42
CA PHE A 135 9.58 1.96 -9.51
C PHE A 135 9.66 3.22 -10.38
N ASP A 136 8.56 3.62 -11.01
CA ASP A 136 8.50 4.85 -11.81
C ASP A 136 7.86 5.97 -11.01
N LEU A 137 8.52 7.13 -10.93
CA LEU A 137 8.08 8.29 -10.17
C LEU A 137 6.69 8.79 -10.61
N TYR A 138 6.45 8.82 -11.93
CA TYR A 138 5.18 9.34 -12.47
C TYR A 138 4.04 8.36 -12.24
N ASP A 139 4.33 7.05 -12.36
CA ASP A 139 3.36 5.99 -12.05
C ASP A 139 3.01 5.96 -10.56
N LEU A 140 4.00 6.09 -9.67
CA LEU A 140 3.76 6.21 -8.23
C LEU A 140 2.93 7.46 -7.90
N SER A 141 3.27 8.62 -8.47
CA SER A 141 2.54 9.86 -8.26
C SER A 141 1.10 9.78 -8.80
N PHE A 142 0.89 9.08 -9.90
CA PHE A 142 -0.44 8.78 -10.42
C PHE A 142 -1.19 7.85 -9.45
N ALA A 143 -0.55 6.76 -9.00
CA ALA A 143 -1.13 5.78 -8.11
C ALA A 143 -1.61 6.41 -6.79
N GLU A 144 -0.82 7.30 -6.20
CA GLU A 144 -1.17 8.04 -4.99
C GLU A 144 -2.45 8.87 -5.15
N ARG A 145 -2.57 9.61 -6.24
CA ARG A 145 -3.75 10.44 -6.52
C ARG A 145 -4.98 9.60 -6.84
N GLU A 146 -4.81 8.59 -7.70
CA GLU A 146 -5.90 7.71 -8.10
C GLU A 146 -6.42 6.86 -6.94
N ALA A 147 -5.53 6.34 -6.10
CA ALA A 147 -5.93 5.58 -4.93
C ALA A 147 -6.73 6.42 -3.92
N ARG A 148 -6.36 7.71 -3.72
CA ARG A 148 -7.15 8.64 -2.90
C ARG A 148 -8.51 8.96 -3.52
N ARG A 149 -8.59 9.09 -4.85
CA ARG A 149 -9.87 9.24 -5.54
C ARG A 149 -10.77 8.01 -5.30
N GLN A 150 -10.22 6.79 -5.45
CA GLN A 150 -10.94 5.54 -5.18
C GLN A 150 -11.33 5.41 -3.71
N MET A 151 -10.51 5.86 -2.78
CA MET A 151 -10.81 5.90 -1.35
C MET A 151 -12.04 6.77 -1.07
N PHE A 152 -12.10 8.00 -1.61
CA PHE A 152 -13.25 8.88 -1.45
C PHE A 152 -14.51 8.33 -2.12
N GLU A 153 -14.38 7.75 -3.30
CA GLU A 153 -15.47 7.08 -4.01
C GLU A 153 -16.07 5.96 -3.15
N LEU A 154 -15.22 5.12 -2.57
CA LEU A 154 -15.64 4.02 -1.70
C LEU A 154 -16.20 4.49 -0.37
N TYR A 155 -15.59 5.50 0.25
CA TYR A 155 -16.10 6.14 1.46
C TYR A 155 -17.53 6.67 1.27
N THR A 156 -17.76 7.44 0.21
CA THR A 156 -19.07 8.00 -0.12
C THR A 156 -20.09 6.88 -0.39
N PHE A 157 -19.71 5.88 -1.17
CA PHE A 157 -20.57 4.73 -1.45
C PHE A 157 -21.03 4.03 -0.16
N LEU A 158 -20.08 3.69 0.72
CA LEU A 158 -20.39 2.99 1.97
C LEU A 158 -21.27 3.83 2.87
N LYS A 159 -20.91 5.10 3.07
CA LYS A 159 -21.63 6.01 3.98
C LYS A 159 -23.07 6.28 3.54
N GLU A 160 -23.29 6.45 2.25
CA GLU A 160 -24.60 6.85 1.72
C GLU A 160 -25.52 5.67 1.41
N ASN A 161 -24.97 4.45 1.21
CA ASN A 161 -25.74 3.34 0.68
C ASN A 161 -25.70 2.06 1.52
N CYS A 162 -24.90 2.01 2.60
CA CYS A 162 -24.68 0.78 3.34
C CYS A 162 -25.06 0.94 4.81
N GLU A 163 -25.95 0.04 5.30
CA GLU A 163 -26.34 -0.02 6.71
C GLU A 163 -25.12 -0.25 7.60
N GLY A 164 -25.04 0.52 8.69
CA GLY A 164 -23.94 0.49 9.63
C GLY A 164 -22.81 1.48 9.33
N PHE A 165 -22.92 2.25 8.23
CA PHE A 165 -21.94 3.26 7.85
C PHE A 165 -22.46 4.70 7.92
N GLU A 166 -23.70 4.92 8.31
CA GLU A 166 -24.38 6.22 8.28
C GLU A 166 -23.64 7.30 9.09
N ASN A 167 -23.09 6.89 10.24
CA ASN A 167 -22.35 7.78 11.15
C ASN A 167 -20.83 7.72 10.92
N SER A 168 -20.40 7.03 9.89
CA SER A 168 -18.98 6.83 9.66
C SER A 168 -18.26 8.08 9.17
N THR A 169 -16.99 8.17 9.52
CA THR A 169 -16.07 9.21 9.06
C THR A 169 -14.76 8.57 8.59
N LEU A 170 -14.12 9.21 7.61
CA LEU A 170 -12.77 8.82 7.18
C LEU A 170 -11.78 9.19 8.30
N LEU A 171 -11.15 8.19 8.91
CA LEU A 171 -10.25 8.39 10.05
C LEU A 171 -8.81 8.64 9.59
N SER A 172 -8.30 7.82 8.69
CA SER A 172 -6.93 7.94 8.15
C SER A 172 -6.77 7.15 6.86
N SER A 173 -5.81 7.53 6.06
CA SER A 173 -5.24 6.68 5.00
C SER A 173 -3.84 6.20 5.40
N ALA A 174 -3.34 5.18 4.72
CA ALA A 174 -1.92 4.86 4.74
C ALA A 174 -1.10 6.05 4.22
N PRO A 175 0.17 6.18 4.66
CA PRO A 175 1.06 7.23 4.19
C PRO A 175 1.31 7.14 2.70
#